data_78af9733264c5c76d336a76d8a6f18c7
#
_entry.id   78af9733264c5c76d336a76d8a6f18c7
#
_cell.length_a   1.000
_cell.length_b   1.000
_cell.length_c   1.000
_cell.angle_alpha   90.00
_cell.angle_beta   90.00
_cell.angle_gamma   90.00
#
_symmetry.space_group_name_H-M   'P 1'
#
loop_
_entity.id
_entity.type
_entity.pdbx_description
1 polymer ?
#
loop_
_entity_poly.entity_id
_entity_poly.type
_entity_poly.pdbx_seq_one_letter_code
_entity_poly.pdbx_strand_id
1 'polypeptide(L)'
;MGQTRVDLLHLLEDLRDAYPGDLEETILTEIVANSLDSSASRISLLTDPEERTLVVADNGSGMARRELARYHDVASTTKARGEGIGFAGVGIKLGLLVAEEVLTETRRGDVHVATRWHLASRHRAPWRWVAPPGWVAERGTAVGLRLRNGLSPLLQAAYIEGTLGRHYEPLFDPTFDEILKERYPSGLTFVVNGRTLPGRAGGPGDRAAILVRLPRKRKPSAFGYLEHASGPLPEERQGIAVSTLGKVIRRGWDWIGLTAASPDRIGGLIEAPELAAVLTLNKGDFIRSGRRGVTYLAYRKAVQEAVSTQLAAWGEARDQEDTARRRAARPVERDLEAVLIDLAEQFPALAALVERRAGGQRRLPTGGAGGSGRAVVPAPHGEVGGAVEEGTRSDETPAADAGESPEERIEASHPPASSATLEAPPPGRSGPRRPGRYSLDIDFVERPEADELGRLVESTVHVNTAHPAYQRAVASKAEGYHVALAVGMALAAVAVEPACTQEFLTTFLARWGESLGRDRRRRQPRPTRPRPSRRGP
;
A
#
# COMPACT_ATOMS: atom_id res chain seq x y z
N MET A 1 36.16 3.59 -19.71
CA MET A 1 34.75 3.17 -19.84
C MET A 1 34.00 3.55 -18.57
N GLY A 2 32.86 4.25 -18.67
CA GLY A 2 32.00 4.54 -17.51
C GLY A 2 31.19 3.31 -17.15
N GLN A 3 30.93 3.10 -15.83
CA GLN A 3 30.01 2.07 -15.33
C GLN A 3 28.85 2.75 -14.62
N THR A 4 27.62 2.25 -14.84
CA THR A 4 26.46 2.65 -14.04
C THR A 4 26.62 2.07 -12.63
N ARG A 5 26.62 2.94 -11.62
CA ARG A 5 26.64 2.54 -10.20
C ARG A 5 25.26 2.77 -9.60
N VAL A 6 24.85 1.88 -8.72
CA VAL A 6 23.60 2.00 -7.97
C VAL A 6 23.90 2.58 -6.59
N ASP A 7 23.19 3.62 -6.20
CA ASP A 7 23.12 4.05 -4.80
C ASP A 7 22.16 3.11 -4.07
N LEU A 8 22.74 2.10 -3.42
CA LEU A 8 21.96 1.05 -2.78
C LEU A 8 21.15 1.57 -1.60
N LEU A 9 21.71 2.49 -0.81
CA LEU A 9 21.00 3.07 0.32
C LEU A 9 19.76 3.82 -0.17
N HIS A 10 19.93 4.72 -1.13
CA HIS A 10 18.84 5.51 -1.70
C HIS A 10 17.75 4.60 -2.33
N LEU A 11 18.18 3.56 -3.05
CA LEU A 11 17.24 2.57 -3.60
C LEU A 11 16.43 1.86 -2.51
N LEU A 12 17.06 1.50 -1.38
CA LEU A 12 16.37 0.86 -0.27
C LEU A 12 15.40 1.83 0.44
N GLU A 13 15.77 3.12 0.53
CA GLU A 13 14.90 4.17 1.06
C GLU A 13 13.68 4.40 0.16
N ASP A 14 13.87 4.52 -1.16
CA ASP A 14 12.77 4.62 -2.13
C ASP A 14 11.85 3.38 -2.08
N LEU A 15 12.44 2.21 -1.91
CA LEU A 15 11.65 0.98 -1.76
C LEU A 15 10.87 0.96 -0.45
N ARG A 16 11.46 1.44 0.66
CA ARG A 16 10.76 1.61 1.93
C ARG A 16 9.53 2.52 1.75
N ASP A 17 9.70 3.67 1.10
CA ASP A 17 8.64 4.66 0.90
C ASP A 17 7.52 4.15 -0.02
N ALA A 18 7.79 3.12 -0.82
CA ALA A 18 6.78 2.44 -1.62
C ALA A 18 5.86 1.51 -0.79
N TYR A 19 6.19 1.19 0.46
CA TYR A 19 5.35 0.37 1.34
C TYR A 19 4.45 1.25 2.21
N PRO A 20 3.18 0.85 2.44
CA PRO A 20 2.20 1.69 3.13
C PRO A 20 2.30 1.68 4.67
N GLY A 21 3.13 0.85 5.25
CA GLY A 21 3.25 0.67 6.71
C GLY A 21 4.60 1.11 7.26
N ASP A 22 4.75 0.95 8.56
CA ASP A 22 6.03 1.16 9.23
C ASP A 22 7.08 0.17 8.71
N LEU A 23 8.33 0.58 8.71
CA LEU A 23 9.43 -0.21 8.16
C LEU A 23 9.58 -1.55 8.90
N GLU A 24 9.49 -1.53 10.21
CA GLU A 24 9.58 -2.70 11.07
C GLU A 24 8.44 -3.70 10.79
N GLU A 25 7.21 -3.21 10.65
CA GLU A 25 6.05 -4.02 10.28
C GLU A 25 6.21 -4.64 8.88
N THR A 26 6.73 -3.86 7.94
CA THR A 26 7.04 -4.33 6.58
C THR A 26 8.09 -5.45 6.60
N ILE A 27 9.20 -5.26 7.31
CA ILE A 27 10.27 -6.26 7.42
C ILE A 27 9.73 -7.56 8.03
N LEU A 28 9.02 -7.47 9.14
CA LEU A 28 8.44 -8.64 9.82
C LEU A 28 7.50 -9.42 8.89
N THR A 29 6.57 -8.72 8.24
CA THR A 29 5.60 -9.37 7.35
C THR A 29 6.24 -9.95 6.10
N GLU A 30 7.33 -9.36 5.59
CA GLU A 30 8.08 -9.90 4.45
C GLU A 30 8.86 -11.17 4.81
N ILE A 31 9.47 -11.23 6.00
CA ILE A 31 10.14 -12.45 6.47
C ILE A 31 9.12 -13.57 6.65
N VAL A 32 8.00 -13.28 7.32
CA VAL A 32 6.91 -14.26 7.52
C VAL A 32 6.32 -14.71 6.18
N ALA A 33 6.11 -13.81 5.22
CA ALA A 33 5.64 -14.18 3.89
C ALA A 33 6.61 -15.15 3.16
N ASN A 34 7.92 -14.98 3.35
CA ASN A 34 8.92 -15.91 2.80
C ASN A 34 8.84 -17.27 3.47
N SER A 35 8.65 -17.33 4.79
CA SER A 35 8.44 -18.56 5.54
C SER A 35 7.16 -19.30 5.10
N LEU A 36 6.05 -18.58 4.90
CA LEU A 36 4.81 -19.14 4.35
C LEU A 36 5.00 -19.72 2.95
N ASP A 37 5.74 -19.03 2.11
CA ASP A 37 6.03 -19.48 0.74
C ASP A 37 6.98 -20.69 0.69
N SER A 38 7.76 -20.93 1.75
CA SER A 38 8.60 -22.12 1.89
C SER A 38 7.83 -23.37 2.33
N SER A 39 6.50 -23.30 2.43
CA SER A 39 5.61 -24.34 2.94
C SER A 39 5.91 -24.73 4.38
N ALA A 40 6.24 -23.74 5.20
CA ALA A 40 6.41 -23.93 6.63
C ALA A 40 5.07 -24.28 7.30
N SER A 41 5.10 -25.18 8.25
CA SER A 41 3.98 -25.46 9.17
C SER A 41 4.19 -24.86 10.56
N ARG A 42 5.39 -24.38 10.84
CA ARG A 42 5.75 -23.70 12.08
C ARG A 42 6.69 -22.53 11.80
N ILE A 43 6.35 -21.37 12.35
CA ILE A 43 7.18 -20.16 12.32
C ILE A 43 7.41 -19.73 13.76
N SER A 44 8.67 -19.67 14.17
CA SER A 44 9.09 -19.31 15.52
C SER A 44 9.80 -17.95 15.49
N LEU A 45 9.38 -17.04 16.35
CA LEU A 45 9.96 -15.71 16.48
C LEU A 45 10.53 -15.59 17.89
N LEU A 46 11.80 -15.26 18.00
CA LEU A 46 12.51 -15.12 19.26
C LEU A 46 13.13 -13.73 19.33
N THR A 47 12.82 -12.99 20.38
CA THR A 47 13.40 -11.68 20.65
C THR A 47 14.37 -11.74 21.81
N ASP A 48 15.50 -11.09 21.66
CA ASP A 48 16.49 -10.85 22.70
C ASP A 48 16.76 -9.34 22.77
N PRO A 49 16.14 -8.63 23.73
CA PRO A 49 16.33 -7.19 23.88
C PRO A 49 17.75 -6.81 24.34
N GLU A 50 18.46 -7.65 25.08
CA GLU A 50 19.82 -7.39 25.55
C GLU A 50 20.81 -7.41 24.39
N GLU A 51 20.71 -8.42 23.55
CA GLU A 51 21.51 -8.55 22.32
C GLU A 51 20.93 -7.76 21.13
N ARG A 52 19.79 -7.11 21.32
CA ARG A 52 19.04 -6.37 20.28
C ARG A 52 18.73 -7.22 19.06
N THR A 53 18.35 -8.47 19.28
CA THR A 53 18.20 -9.44 18.20
C THR A 53 16.77 -9.94 18.08
N LEU A 54 16.26 -9.99 16.83
CA LEU A 54 15.07 -10.74 16.46
C LEU A 54 15.50 -11.90 15.57
N VAL A 55 15.11 -13.12 15.90
CA VAL A 55 15.28 -14.32 15.07
C VAL A 55 13.91 -14.83 14.64
N VAL A 56 13.71 -14.98 13.34
CA VAL A 56 12.51 -15.61 12.75
C VAL A 56 12.95 -16.89 12.08
N ALA A 57 12.52 -18.03 12.57
CA ALA A 57 12.88 -19.35 12.08
C ALA A 57 11.64 -20.11 11.60
N ASP A 58 11.73 -20.77 10.47
CA ASP A 58 10.71 -21.63 9.90
C ASP A 58 11.22 -23.07 9.71
N ASN A 59 10.29 -24.02 9.62
CA ASN A 59 10.54 -25.40 9.30
C ASN A 59 10.21 -25.75 7.82
N GLY A 60 10.24 -24.77 6.94
CA GLY A 60 9.92 -24.91 5.53
C GLY A 60 10.97 -25.68 4.72
N SER A 61 10.95 -25.54 3.40
CA SER A 61 11.81 -26.31 2.49
C SER A 61 13.30 -26.03 2.62
N GLY A 62 13.70 -24.91 3.23
CA GLY A 62 15.07 -24.42 3.24
C GLY A 62 15.57 -24.03 1.83
N MET A 63 16.83 -23.62 1.75
CA MET A 63 17.48 -23.18 0.52
C MET A 63 18.72 -24.02 0.21
N ALA A 64 18.95 -24.30 -1.08
CA ALA A 64 20.24 -24.77 -1.53
C ALA A 64 21.29 -23.65 -1.44
N ARG A 65 22.59 -24.02 -1.39
CA ARG A 65 23.70 -23.04 -1.27
C ARG A 65 23.65 -21.93 -2.34
N ARG A 66 23.29 -22.28 -3.58
CA ARG A 66 23.16 -21.33 -4.69
C ARG A 66 21.94 -20.40 -4.53
N GLU A 67 20.86 -20.91 -3.95
CA GLU A 67 19.65 -20.12 -3.68
C GLU A 67 19.93 -19.09 -2.60
N LEU A 68 20.64 -19.47 -1.52
CA LEU A 68 21.05 -18.54 -0.48
C LEU A 68 22.04 -17.48 -1.01
N ALA A 69 22.92 -17.81 -1.94
CA ALA A 69 23.79 -16.82 -2.57
C ALA A 69 22.96 -15.77 -3.35
N ARG A 70 21.98 -16.22 -4.17
CA ARG A 70 21.08 -15.33 -4.93
C ARG A 70 20.11 -14.52 -4.04
N TYR A 71 19.85 -15.02 -2.85
CA TYR A 71 18.99 -14.33 -1.88
C TYR A 71 19.51 -12.92 -1.53
N HIS A 72 20.80 -12.64 -1.67
CA HIS A 72 21.41 -11.34 -1.44
C HIS A 72 21.25 -10.37 -2.62
N ASP A 73 20.97 -10.87 -3.82
CA ASP A 73 20.79 -10.01 -4.99
C ASP A 73 19.49 -9.21 -4.87
N VAL A 74 19.58 -7.89 -5.10
CA VAL A 74 18.41 -7.01 -5.03
C VAL A 74 17.46 -7.30 -6.20
N ALA A 75 16.17 -7.37 -5.92
CA ALA A 75 15.10 -7.69 -6.87
C ALA A 75 15.26 -9.08 -7.57
N SER A 76 16.15 -9.93 -7.10
CA SER A 76 16.26 -11.31 -7.57
C SER A 76 15.23 -12.19 -6.89
N THR A 77 14.38 -12.82 -7.70
CA THR A 77 13.40 -13.81 -7.23
C THR A 77 13.21 -14.89 -8.27
N THR A 78 13.01 -16.11 -7.82
CA THR A 78 12.63 -17.25 -8.67
C THR A 78 11.12 -17.48 -8.67
N LYS A 79 10.38 -16.74 -7.83
CA LYS A 79 8.94 -16.91 -7.65
C LYS A 79 8.17 -16.06 -8.66
N ALA A 80 7.19 -16.65 -9.33
CA ALA A 80 6.25 -15.92 -10.15
C ALA A 80 5.11 -15.32 -9.29
N ARG A 81 4.50 -14.25 -9.78
CA ARG A 81 3.29 -13.70 -9.13
C ARG A 81 2.17 -14.72 -9.13
N GLY A 82 1.52 -14.90 -7.98
CA GLY A 82 0.43 -15.86 -7.81
C GLY A 82 0.88 -17.21 -7.25
N GLU A 83 2.18 -17.53 -7.29
CA GLU A 83 2.72 -18.75 -6.67
C GLU A 83 2.90 -18.60 -5.16
N GLY A 84 2.98 -17.37 -4.68
CA GLY A 84 3.13 -17.04 -3.26
C GLY A 84 2.94 -15.57 -2.98
N ILE A 85 3.15 -15.21 -1.72
CA ILE A 85 3.06 -13.83 -1.23
C ILE A 85 4.38 -13.09 -1.47
N GLY A 86 5.54 -13.76 -1.28
CA GLY A 86 6.89 -13.19 -1.33
C GLY A 86 7.54 -13.22 -2.72
N PHE A 87 6.98 -12.56 -3.72
CA PHE A 87 7.46 -12.59 -5.11
C PHE A 87 8.39 -11.43 -5.50
N ALA A 88 8.53 -10.38 -4.68
CA ALA A 88 9.22 -9.14 -5.06
C ALA A 88 10.75 -9.22 -4.94
N GLY A 89 11.29 -10.11 -4.11
CA GLY A 89 12.72 -10.26 -3.87
C GLY A 89 13.38 -9.06 -3.16
N VAL A 90 12.59 -8.21 -2.50
CA VAL A 90 13.03 -6.94 -1.90
C VAL A 90 12.91 -6.94 -0.38
N GLY A 91 11.88 -7.59 0.18
CA GLY A 91 11.46 -7.40 1.56
C GLY A 91 12.56 -7.49 2.61
N ILE A 92 13.35 -8.57 2.61
CA ILE A 92 14.44 -8.75 3.59
C ILE A 92 15.56 -7.72 3.42
N LYS A 93 15.75 -7.18 2.20
CA LYS A 93 16.76 -6.15 1.93
C LYS A 93 16.47 -4.86 2.70
N LEU A 94 15.20 -4.60 2.98
CA LEU A 94 14.79 -3.48 3.86
C LEU A 94 15.31 -3.67 5.30
N GLY A 95 15.54 -4.91 5.72
CA GLY A 95 16.19 -5.21 7.01
C GLY A 95 17.57 -4.56 7.18
N LEU A 96 18.29 -4.31 6.08
CA LEU A 96 19.59 -3.63 6.11
C LEU A 96 19.51 -2.16 6.58
N LEU A 97 18.32 -1.54 6.48
CA LEU A 97 18.10 -0.17 6.95
C LEU A 97 18.04 -0.09 8.49
N VAL A 98 17.46 -1.11 9.14
CA VAL A 98 17.24 -1.13 10.60
C VAL A 98 18.26 -1.98 11.35
N ALA A 99 18.92 -2.94 10.68
CA ALA A 99 19.86 -3.86 11.31
C ALA A 99 21.32 -3.45 11.11
N GLU A 100 22.15 -3.63 12.14
CA GLU A 100 23.61 -3.59 12.02
C GLU A 100 24.09 -4.77 11.18
N GLU A 101 23.42 -5.90 11.35
CA GLU A 101 23.76 -7.16 10.73
C GLU A 101 22.51 -8.00 10.49
N VAL A 102 22.47 -8.66 9.33
CA VAL A 102 21.47 -9.68 9.01
C VAL A 102 22.21 -11.02 8.86
N LEU A 103 21.78 -12.01 9.64
CA LEU A 103 22.29 -13.37 9.54
C LEU A 103 21.18 -14.26 9.00
N THR A 104 21.47 -15.03 7.95
CA THR A 104 20.51 -15.98 7.38
C THR A 104 21.11 -17.38 7.41
N GLU A 105 20.48 -18.28 8.14
CA GLU A 105 20.80 -19.69 8.22
C GLU A 105 19.77 -20.49 7.45
N THR A 106 20.19 -21.52 6.74
CA THR A 106 19.27 -22.45 6.05
C THR A 106 19.78 -23.86 6.10
N ARG A 107 18.84 -24.81 6.21
CA ARG A 107 19.13 -26.25 6.18
C ARG A 107 18.17 -26.95 5.22
N ARG A 108 18.75 -27.72 4.28
CA ARG A 108 18.01 -28.51 3.30
C ARG A 108 18.78 -29.77 2.96
N GLY A 109 18.33 -30.91 3.47
CA GLY A 109 19.10 -32.19 3.37
C GLY A 109 20.47 -32.03 4.06
N ASP A 110 21.53 -32.41 3.34
CA ASP A 110 22.90 -32.30 3.83
C ASP A 110 23.49 -30.89 3.80
N VAL A 111 22.80 -29.95 3.16
CA VAL A 111 23.22 -28.54 3.09
C VAL A 111 22.80 -27.82 4.36
N HIS A 112 23.77 -27.42 5.19
CA HIS A 112 23.57 -26.57 6.36
C HIS A 112 24.57 -25.42 6.30
N VAL A 113 24.12 -24.22 5.97
CA VAL A 113 24.95 -23.06 5.67
C VAL A 113 24.31 -21.77 6.22
N ALA A 114 25.17 -20.80 6.49
CA ALA A 114 24.70 -19.48 6.91
C ALA A 114 25.51 -18.37 6.23
N THR A 115 24.88 -17.23 6.10
CA THR A 115 25.50 -15.99 5.61
C THR A 115 25.27 -14.86 6.57
N ARG A 116 26.22 -13.95 6.58
CA ARG A 116 26.15 -12.70 7.34
C ARG A 116 26.37 -11.53 6.40
N TRP A 117 25.51 -10.55 6.42
CA TRP A 117 25.60 -9.36 5.59
C TRP A 117 25.16 -8.11 6.32
N HIS A 118 25.58 -6.94 5.83
CA HIS A 118 25.31 -5.63 6.40
C HIS A 118 25.46 -4.55 5.35
N LEU A 119 24.86 -3.38 5.61
CA LEU A 119 25.04 -2.20 4.78
C LEU A 119 26.36 -1.50 5.19
N ALA A 120 27.44 -1.71 4.45
CA ALA A 120 28.75 -1.16 4.76
C ALA A 120 28.91 0.29 4.27
N SER A 121 28.23 0.69 3.19
CA SER A 121 28.23 2.04 2.65
C SER A 121 26.98 2.28 1.79
N ARG A 122 26.80 3.52 1.31
CA ARG A 122 25.69 3.86 0.40
C ARG A 122 25.58 2.95 -0.83
N HIS A 123 26.68 2.35 -1.28
CA HIS A 123 26.73 1.57 -2.52
C HIS A 123 27.02 0.09 -2.30
N ARG A 124 27.28 -0.36 -1.07
CA ARG A 124 27.81 -1.70 -0.81
C ARG A 124 27.16 -2.34 0.40
N ALA A 125 26.63 -3.54 0.21
CA ALA A 125 26.19 -4.45 1.26
C ALA A 125 26.91 -5.80 1.12
N PRO A 126 28.16 -5.92 1.60
CA PRO A 126 28.92 -7.16 1.51
C PRO A 126 28.31 -8.25 2.37
N TRP A 127 28.35 -9.48 1.88
CA TRP A 127 27.98 -10.67 2.63
C TRP A 127 29.08 -11.73 2.57
N ARG A 128 29.08 -12.60 3.57
CA ARG A 128 30.05 -13.69 3.64
C ARG A 128 29.43 -14.94 4.24
N TRP A 129 29.97 -16.09 3.90
CA TRP A 129 29.63 -17.34 4.55
C TRP A 129 30.17 -17.34 5.98
N VAL A 130 29.36 -17.87 6.91
CA VAL A 130 29.72 -18.06 8.32
C VAL A 130 29.27 -19.43 8.78
N ALA A 131 29.78 -19.87 9.93
CA ALA A 131 29.28 -21.07 10.58
C ALA A 131 27.80 -20.86 10.96
N PRO A 132 26.92 -21.85 10.71
CA PRO A 132 25.53 -21.78 11.14
C PRO A 132 25.42 -21.68 12.66
N PRO A 133 24.63 -20.73 13.20
CA PRO A 133 24.40 -20.60 14.64
C PRO A 133 23.59 -21.74 15.26
N GLY A 134 22.89 -22.54 14.44
CA GLY A 134 22.10 -23.67 14.91
C GLY A 134 20.65 -23.34 15.24
N TRP A 135 20.12 -22.28 14.66
CA TRP A 135 18.69 -21.90 14.81
C TRP A 135 17.77 -22.85 14.03
N VAL A 136 18.28 -23.50 13.00
CA VAL A 136 17.54 -24.47 12.17
C VAL A 136 17.99 -25.89 12.51
N ALA A 137 17.14 -26.64 13.22
CA ALA A 137 17.48 -27.98 13.70
C ALA A 137 17.55 -29.03 12.59
N GLU A 138 16.48 -29.19 11.80
CA GLU A 138 16.37 -30.24 10.79
C GLU A 138 16.28 -29.68 9.36
N ARG A 139 15.32 -28.82 9.12
CA ARG A 139 15.03 -28.22 7.81
C ARG A 139 14.39 -26.85 8.00
N GLY A 140 14.63 -25.93 7.09
CA GLY A 140 14.02 -24.61 7.09
C GLY A 140 15.00 -23.48 6.88
N THR A 141 14.56 -22.28 7.24
CA THR A 141 15.35 -21.05 7.17
C THR A 141 15.16 -20.24 8.44
N ALA A 142 16.22 -19.63 8.94
CA ALA A 142 16.17 -18.64 10.01
C ALA A 142 16.82 -17.34 9.55
N VAL A 143 16.17 -16.23 9.88
CA VAL A 143 16.68 -14.87 9.64
C VAL A 143 16.82 -14.18 10.99
N GLY A 144 18.04 -13.83 11.36
CA GLY A 144 18.39 -13.04 12.53
C GLY A 144 18.71 -11.60 12.14
N LEU A 145 18.07 -10.65 12.80
CA LEU A 145 18.30 -9.22 12.67
C LEU A 145 18.91 -8.70 13.96
N ARG A 146 20.15 -8.24 13.91
CA ARG A 146 20.74 -7.47 15.01
C ARG A 146 20.43 -6.00 14.78
N LEU A 147 19.52 -5.46 15.59
CA LEU A 147 18.94 -4.14 15.35
C LEU A 147 19.87 -3.01 15.83
N ARG A 148 19.90 -1.90 15.08
CA ARG A 148 20.64 -0.70 15.46
C ARG A 148 20.02 -0.01 16.68
N ASN A 149 18.67 0.02 16.70
CA ASN A 149 17.91 0.67 17.75
C ASN A 149 17.42 -0.38 18.77
N GLY A 150 17.91 -0.26 20.02
CA GLY A 150 17.46 -1.11 21.13
C GLY A 150 16.00 -0.87 21.58
N LEU A 151 15.38 0.21 21.09
CA LEU A 151 13.96 0.51 21.34
C LEU A 151 13.07 0.09 20.16
N SER A 152 13.61 -0.64 19.18
CA SER A 152 12.81 -1.10 18.03
C SER A 152 11.63 -1.95 18.52
N PRO A 153 10.41 -1.71 17.96
CA PRO A 153 9.24 -2.51 18.29
C PRO A 153 9.40 -3.99 17.90
N LEU A 154 10.33 -4.33 16.99
CA LEU A 154 10.66 -5.71 16.64
C LEU A 154 11.25 -6.53 17.81
N LEU A 155 11.66 -5.89 18.91
CA LEU A 155 12.12 -6.55 20.13
C LEU A 155 10.97 -6.81 21.12
N GLN A 156 9.77 -6.33 20.83
CA GLN A 156 8.62 -6.43 21.72
C GLN A 156 7.68 -7.55 21.26
N ALA A 157 7.50 -8.58 22.08
CA ALA A 157 6.62 -9.71 21.76
C ALA A 157 5.18 -9.26 21.45
N ALA A 158 4.63 -8.31 22.21
CA ALA A 158 3.28 -7.79 22.00
C ALA A 158 3.10 -7.12 20.63
N TYR A 159 4.11 -6.37 20.15
CA TYR A 159 4.09 -5.78 18.81
C TYR A 159 4.11 -6.85 17.72
N ILE A 160 4.95 -7.86 17.87
CA ILE A 160 5.04 -8.99 16.94
C ILE A 160 3.70 -9.73 16.87
N GLU A 161 3.13 -10.09 18.02
CA GLU A 161 1.84 -10.79 18.13
C GLU A 161 0.70 -9.98 17.50
N GLY A 162 0.64 -8.67 17.81
CA GLY A 162 -0.34 -7.77 17.22
C GLY A 162 -0.21 -7.66 15.70
N THR A 163 1.02 -7.55 15.19
CA THR A 163 1.31 -7.49 13.76
C THR A 163 0.93 -8.78 13.05
N LEU A 164 1.29 -9.94 13.61
CA LEU A 164 0.89 -11.24 13.07
C LEU A 164 -0.63 -11.39 13.04
N GLY A 165 -1.31 -11.02 14.15
CA GLY A 165 -2.76 -11.09 14.26
C GLY A 165 -3.50 -10.19 13.27
N ARG A 166 -2.95 -9.02 12.91
CA ARG A 166 -3.54 -8.11 11.91
C ARG A 166 -3.30 -8.58 10.47
N HIS A 167 -2.06 -8.95 10.15
CA HIS A 167 -1.66 -9.25 8.77
C HIS A 167 -1.98 -10.67 8.33
N TYR A 168 -2.09 -11.60 9.27
CA TYR A 168 -2.30 -13.02 8.98
C TYR A 168 -3.55 -13.57 9.68
N GLU A 169 -4.52 -12.72 9.93
CA GLU A 169 -5.79 -13.07 10.63
C GLU A 169 -6.43 -14.37 10.13
N PRO A 170 -6.50 -14.66 8.79
CA PRO A 170 -7.08 -15.92 8.31
C PRO A 170 -6.36 -17.18 8.81
N LEU A 171 -5.06 -17.09 9.12
CA LEU A 171 -4.27 -18.23 9.59
C LEU A 171 -4.51 -18.55 11.08
N PHE A 172 -5.22 -17.68 11.79
CA PHE A 172 -5.62 -17.86 13.18
C PHE A 172 -7.11 -18.23 13.32
N ASP A 173 -7.91 -18.13 12.25
CA ASP A 173 -9.35 -18.38 12.29
C ASP A 173 -9.69 -19.70 11.59
N PRO A 174 -10.17 -20.74 12.32
CA PRO A 174 -10.49 -22.04 11.76
C PRO A 174 -11.53 -22.00 10.63
N THR A 175 -12.29 -20.92 10.52
CA THR A 175 -13.24 -20.69 9.43
C THR A 175 -12.57 -20.77 8.05
N PHE A 176 -11.27 -20.46 7.96
CA PHE A 176 -10.53 -20.46 6.71
C PHE A 176 -9.71 -21.72 6.45
N ASP A 177 -9.67 -22.68 7.38
CA ASP A 177 -8.87 -23.90 7.25
C ASP A 177 -9.14 -24.64 5.94
N GLU A 178 -10.41 -24.78 5.54
CA GLU A 178 -10.79 -25.52 4.34
C GLU A 178 -10.29 -24.84 3.05
N ILE A 179 -10.40 -23.50 2.95
CA ILE A 179 -9.95 -22.77 1.75
C ILE A 179 -8.42 -22.65 1.71
N LEU A 180 -7.77 -22.64 2.86
CA LEU A 180 -6.32 -22.54 2.99
C LEU A 180 -5.60 -23.90 2.99
N LYS A 181 -6.35 -25.01 3.15
CA LYS A 181 -5.82 -26.38 3.23
C LYS A 181 -5.00 -26.79 2.02
N GLU A 182 -5.36 -26.35 0.82
CA GLU A 182 -4.58 -26.63 -0.40
C GLU A 182 -3.18 -26.00 -0.33
N ARG A 183 -3.06 -24.84 0.32
CA ARG A 183 -1.79 -24.13 0.48
C ARG A 183 -1.01 -24.56 1.72
N TYR A 184 -1.71 -24.81 2.83
CA TYR A 184 -1.16 -25.18 4.13
C TYR A 184 -1.75 -26.51 4.61
N PRO A 185 -1.43 -27.64 3.98
CA PRO A 185 -2.07 -28.92 4.26
C PRO A 185 -1.83 -29.43 5.69
N SER A 186 -0.73 -29.02 6.33
CA SER A 186 -0.38 -29.38 7.71
C SER A 186 -0.81 -28.30 8.73
N GLY A 187 -1.58 -27.31 8.27
CA GLY A 187 -1.84 -26.12 9.08
C GLY A 187 -0.60 -25.25 9.29
N LEU A 188 -0.74 -24.22 10.10
CA LEU A 188 0.35 -23.32 10.47
C LEU A 188 0.29 -22.97 11.96
N THR A 189 1.44 -22.95 12.60
CA THR A 189 1.60 -22.55 14.00
C THR A 189 2.61 -21.42 14.11
N PHE A 190 2.21 -20.32 14.73
CA PHE A 190 3.12 -19.24 15.13
C PHE A 190 3.53 -19.40 16.60
N VAL A 191 4.81 -19.21 16.87
CA VAL A 191 5.38 -19.29 18.21
C VAL A 191 6.20 -18.03 18.47
N VAL A 192 5.87 -17.28 19.51
CA VAL A 192 6.62 -16.07 19.91
C VAL A 192 7.21 -16.31 21.29
N ASN A 193 8.53 -16.21 21.41
CA ASN A 193 9.27 -16.45 22.65
C ASN A 193 8.87 -17.76 23.35
N GLY A 194 8.77 -18.85 22.56
CA GLY A 194 8.39 -20.17 23.04
C GLY A 194 6.88 -20.37 23.27
N ARG A 195 6.06 -19.32 23.22
CA ARG A 195 4.61 -19.39 23.41
C ARG A 195 3.91 -19.53 22.04
N THR A 196 3.12 -20.58 21.88
CA THR A 196 2.25 -20.74 20.71
C THR A 196 1.14 -19.69 20.76
N LEU A 197 0.95 -18.97 19.66
CA LEU A 197 -0.14 -18.02 19.56
C LEU A 197 -1.46 -18.78 19.40
N PRO A 198 -2.50 -18.42 20.19
CA PRO A 198 -3.78 -19.09 20.13
C PRO A 198 -4.51 -18.78 18.82
N GLY A 199 -5.29 -19.74 18.33
CA GLY A 199 -6.30 -19.47 17.32
C GLY A 199 -7.32 -18.44 17.81
N ARG A 200 -7.90 -17.71 16.90
CA ARG A 200 -8.88 -16.67 17.22
C ARG A 200 -10.27 -17.31 17.30
N ALA A 201 -10.84 -17.35 18.48
CA ALA A 201 -12.26 -17.66 18.63
C ALA A 201 -13.10 -16.52 18.05
N GLY A 202 -14.22 -16.83 17.43
CA GLY A 202 -15.18 -15.82 16.95
C GLY A 202 -15.62 -14.89 18.08
N GLY A 203 -15.70 -13.58 17.79
CA GLY A 203 -16.21 -12.60 18.76
C GLY A 203 -17.71 -12.78 19.01
N PRO A 204 -18.25 -12.15 20.08
CA PRO A 204 -19.69 -12.11 20.32
C PRO A 204 -20.34 -11.22 19.25
N GLY A 205 -21.15 -11.80 18.40
CA GLY A 205 -21.86 -11.10 17.32
C GLY A 205 -22.54 -12.09 16.38
N ASP A 206 -23.44 -11.57 15.58
CA ASP A 206 -24.05 -12.36 14.50
C ASP A 206 -23.04 -12.49 13.35
N ARG A 207 -22.67 -13.72 13.01
CA ARG A 207 -21.76 -14.02 11.89
C ARG A 207 -22.52 -14.66 10.75
N ALA A 208 -22.41 -14.06 9.57
CA ALA A 208 -22.94 -14.59 8.33
C ALA A 208 -21.81 -15.06 7.41
N ALA A 209 -21.87 -16.30 6.96
CA ALA A 209 -20.91 -16.83 5.98
C ALA A 209 -21.09 -16.16 4.62
N ILE A 210 -19.99 -15.73 4.01
CA ILE A 210 -19.96 -15.15 2.67
C ILE A 210 -19.27 -16.11 1.72
N LEU A 211 -20.01 -16.57 0.72
CA LEU A 211 -19.53 -17.45 -0.33
C LEU A 211 -19.54 -16.73 -1.67
N VAL A 212 -18.38 -16.52 -2.25
CA VAL A 212 -18.24 -15.82 -3.53
C VAL A 212 -17.97 -16.80 -4.65
N ARG A 213 -18.81 -16.78 -5.68
CA ARG A 213 -18.64 -17.58 -6.89
C ARG A 213 -18.49 -16.69 -8.11
N LEU A 214 -17.39 -16.85 -8.81
CA LEU A 214 -17.22 -16.19 -10.11
C LEU A 214 -17.94 -16.95 -11.21
N PRO A 215 -18.44 -16.27 -12.25
CA PRO A 215 -19.04 -16.92 -13.41
C PRO A 215 -18.12 -18.00 -14.00
N ARG A 216 -18.70 -19.13 -14.40
CA ARG A 216 -18.01 -20.30 -14.99
C ARG A 216 -17.10 -21.09 -14.04
N LYS A 217 -17.00 -20.75 -12.76
CA LYS A 217 -16.28 -21.56 -11.77
C LYS A 217 -17.22 -22.47 -11.00
N ARG A 218 -16.83 -23.74 -10.87
CA ARG A 218 -17.62 -24.74 -10.12
C ARG A 218 -17.40 -24.62 -8.62
N LYS A 219 -16.14 -24.36 -8.21
CA LYS A 219 -15.77 -24.16 -6.79
C LYS A 219 -15.96 -22.70 -6.38
N PRO A 220 -16.19 -22.41 -5.10
CA PRO A 220 -16.14 -21.06 -4.58
C PRO A 220 -14.78 -20.41 -4.90
N SER A 221 -14.83 -19.16 -5.31
CA SER A 221 -13.64 -18.37 -5.68
C SER A 221 -13.09 -17.57 -4.52
N ALA A 222 -13.95 -17.25 -3.55
CA ALA A 222 -13.57 -16.67 -2.27
C ALA A 222 -14.58 -17.11 -1.21
N PHE A 223 -14.13 -17.11 0.03
CA PHE A 223 -14.92 -17.50 1.19
C PHE A 223 -14.58 -16.59 2.37
N GLY A 224 -15.55 -16.37 3.24
CA GLY A 224 -15.32 -15.59 4.43
C GLY A 224 -16.61 -15.39 5.23
N TYR A 225 -16.60 -14.35 6.02
CA TYR A 225 -17.77 -13.98 6.84
C TYR A 225 -17.89 -12.46 6.98
N LEU A 226 -19.09 -12.03 7.30
CA LEU A 226 -19.37 -10.75 7.91
C LEU A 226 -19.74 -10.94 9.38
N GLU A 227 -19.41 -9.98 10.20
CA GLU A 227 -19.73 -9.94 11.63
C GLU A 227 -20.52 -8.66 11.90
N HIS A 228 -21.68 -8.78 12.52
CA HIS A 228 -22.50 -7.67 12.99
C HIS A 228 -22.44 -7.66 14.53
N ALA A 229 -21.69 -6.74 15.09
CA ALA A 229 -21.51 -6.61 16.52
C ALA A 229 -22.65 -5.80 17.16
N SER A 230 -22.97 -6.11 18.41
CA SER A 230 -23.96 -5.36 19.21
C SER A 230 -23.50 -3.94 19.58
N GLY A 231 -22.22 -3.67 19.53
CA GLY A 231 -21.58 -2.37 19.80
C GLY A 231 -20.47 -2.06 18.80
N PRO A 232 -19.84 -0.87 18.89
CA PRO A 232 -18.74 -0.50 18.02
C PRO A 232 -17.58 -1.50 18.12
N LEU A 233 -17.06 -1.92 16.96
CA LEU A 233 -15.85 -2.72 16.85
C LEU A 233 -14.61 -1.83 17.02
N PRO A 234 -13.49 -2.37 17.51
CA PRO A 234 -12.21 -1.70 17.43
C PRO A 234 -11.92 -1.27 15.97
N GLU A 235 -11.32 -0.10 15.78
CA GLU A 235 -11.08 0.50 14.46
C GLU A 235 -10.38 -0.47 13.49
N GLU A 236 -9.42 -1.24 14.00
CA GLU A 236 -8.68 -2.27 13.25
C GLU A 236 -9.54 -3.49 12.80
N ARG A 237 -10.77 -3.63 13.29
CA ARG A 237 -11.74 -4.67 12.91
C ARG A 237 -12.91 -4.13 12.11
N GLN A 238 -13.08 -2.82 12.02
CA GLN A 238 -14.16 -2.21 11.26
C GLN A 238 -13.98 -2.42 9.75
N GLY A 239 -15.07 -2.58 9.04
CA GLY A 239 -15.08 -2.78 7.60
C GLY A 239 -14.68 -4.19 7.17
N ILE A 240 -14.60 -4.39 5.87
CA ILE A 240 -14.34 -5.69 5.27
C ILE A 240 -12.86 -5.83 4.94
N ALA A 241 -12.21 -6.86 5.48
CA ALA A 241 -10.87 -7.26 5.08
C ALA A 241 -10.92 -8.18 3.87
N VAL A 242 -9.97 -8.02 2.96
CA VAL A 242 -9.67 -8.98 1.91
C VAL A 242 -8.28 -9.53 2.09
N SER A 243 -8.18 -10.85 2.10
CA SER A 243 -6.93 -11.59 2.24
C SER A 243 -6.66 -12.46 1.02
N THR A 244 -5.42 -12.85 0.86
CA THR A 244 -5.00 -13.83 -0.14
C THR A 244 -3.86 -14.67 0.40
N LEU A 245 -3.97 -15.98 0.29
CA LEU A 245 -3.04 -16.96 0.84
C LEU A 245 -2.77 -16.73 2.34
N GLY A 246 -3.81 -16.32 3.08
CA GLY A 246 -3.74 -16.05 4.52
C GLY A 246 -3.17 -14.70 4.91
N LYS A 247 -2.73 -13.84 3.96
CA LYS A 247 -2.28 -12.47 4.24
C LYS A 247 -3.39 -11.47 3.95
N VAL A 248 -3.75 -10.66 4.94
CA VAL A 248 -4.66 -9.51 4.78
C VAL A 248 -3.96 -8.44 3.93
N ILE A 249 -4.62 -8.03 2.85
CA ILE A 249 -4.09 -7.04 1.90
C ILE A 249 -4.73 -5.67 2.13
N ARG A 250 -6.02 -5.64 2.34
CA ARG A 250 -6.77 -4.41 2.62
C ARG A 250 -7.89 -4.67 3.61
N ARG A 251 -8.22 -3.65 4.39
CA ARG A 251 -9.40 -3.60 5.25
C ARG A 251 -10.10 -2.26 5.08
N GLY A 252 -11.39 -2.22 5.23
CA GLY A 252 -12.22 -1.02 5.16
C GLY A 252 -13.34 -1.15 4.14
N TRP A 253 -14.13 -0.10 4.01
CA TRP A 253 -15.27 -0.04 3.10
C TRP A 253 -14.90 0.51 1.71
N ASP A 254 -13.81 1.24 1.62
CA ASP A 254 -13.36 1.96 0.41
C ASP A 254 -12.99 1.04 -0.76
N TRP A 255 -12.29 -0.07 -0.48
CA TRP A 255 -11.85 -0.98 -1.52
C TRP A 255 -13.03 -1.71 -2.20
N ILE A 256 -14.08 -1.99 -1.42
CA ILE A 256 -15.28 -2.67 -1.93
C ILE A 256 -16.26 -1.67 -2.55
N GLY A 257 -16.22 -0.39 -2.14
CA GLY A 257 -17.10 0.68 -2.63
C GLY A 257 -18.54 0.55 -2.14
N LEU A 258 -18.72 -0.01 -0.96
CA LEU A 258 -19.94 -0.06 -0.17
C LEU A 258 -19.69 0.60 1.18
N THR A 259 -20.76 0.94 1.86
CA THR A 259 -20.73 1.35 3.27
C THR A 259 -22.04 0.88 3.91
N ALA A 260 -21.96 0.30 5.09
CA ALA A 260 -23.13 -0.06 5.88
C ALA A 260 -23.80 1.17 6.50
N ALA A 261 -25.01 1.02 7.03
CA ALA A 261 -25.67 2.07 7.80
C ALA A 261 -24.90 2.34 9.12
N SER A 262 -24.46 1.25 9.80
CA SER A 262 -23.65 1.30 11.01
C SER A 262 -22.23 0.75 10.74
N PRO A 263 -21.34 1.49 10.05
CA PRO A 263 -20.06 0.96 9.55
C PRO A 263 -19.08 0.60 10.67
N ASP A 264 -19.22 1.19 11.84
CA ASP A 264 -18.45 0.93 13.05
C ASP A 264 -18.81 -0.38 13.75
N ARG A 265 -19.99 -0.95 13.48
CA ARG A 265 -20.47 -2.21 14.07
C ARG A 265 -20.27 -3.42 13.16
N ILE A 266 -19.86 -3.20 11.92
CA ILE A 266 -19.71 -4.27 10.94
C ILE A 266 -18.27 -4.47 10.56
N GLY A 267 -17.81 -5.70 10.77
CA GLY A 267 -16.53 -6.21 10.32
C GLY A 267 -16.70 -7.40 9.37
N GLY A 268 -15.61 -7.85 8.82
CA GLY A 268 -15.61 -9.07 8.01
C GLY A 268 -14.24 -9.38 7.46
N LEU A 269 -14.10 -10.63 7.02
CA LEU A 269 -12.86 -11.14 6.44
C LEU A 269 -13.19 -12.09 5.31
N ILE A 270 -12.60 -11.87 4.14
CA ILE A 270 -12.82 -12.66 2.93
C ILE A 270 -11.47 -13.09 2.36
N GLU A 271 -11.25 -14.40 2.31
CA GLU A 271 -10.06 -15.01 1.70
C GLU A 271 -10.33 -15.31 0.22
N ALA A 272 -9.46 -14.81 -0.65
CA ALA A 272 -9.52 -14.98 -2.10
C ALA A 272 -8.15 -15.38 -2.66
N PRO A 273 -7.78 -16.67 -2.66
CA PRO A 273 -6.43 -17.13 -2.98
C PRO A 273 -5.90 -16.68 -4.36
N GLU A 274 -6.77 -16.63 -5.37
CA GLU A 274 -6.35 -16.24 -6.73
C GLU A 274 -5.99 -14.76 -6.87
N LEU A 275 -6.37 -13.91 -5.91
CA LEU A 275 -5.97 -12.51 -5.90
C LEU A 275 -4.45 -12.33 -5.66
N ALA A 276 -3.74 -13.37 -5.23
CA ALA A 276 -2.27 -13.36 -5.16
C ALA A 276 -1.61 -13.02 -6.51
N ALA A 277 -2.21 -13.43 -7.62
CA ALA A 277 -1.70 -13.16 -8.96
C ALA A 277 -1.79 -11.69 -9.40
N VAL A 278 -2.58 -10.89 -8.69
CA VAL A 278 -2.88 -9.50 -9.05
C VAL A 278 -2.41 -8.48 -7.99
N LEU A 279 -1.60 -8.91 -7.02
CA LEU A 279 -1.02 -8.03 -6.00
C LEU A 279 -0.09 -6.98 -6.62
N THR A 280 -0.06 -5.79 -6.03
CA THR A 280 0.98 -4.78 -6.29
C THR A 280 2.36 -5.25 -5.78
N LEU A 281 3.42 -4.55 -6.13
CA LEU A 281 4.78 -4.90 -5.72
C LEU A 281 4.94 -4.88 -4.18
N ASN A 282 4.36 -3.87 -3.55
CA ASN A 282 4.37 -3.68 -2.10
C ASN A 282 3.31 -4.51 -1.35
N LYS A 283 2.51 -5.30 -2.08
CA LYS A 283 1.49 -6.21 -1.53
C LYS A 283 0.43 -5.52 -0.63
N GLY A 284 0.32 -4.20 -0.75
CA GLY A 284 -0.66 -3.40 0.00
C GLY A 284 -1.94 -3.09 -0.80
N ASP A 285 -2.01 -3.47 -2.09
CA ASP A 285 -3.19 -3.27 -2.94
C ASP A 285 -3.17 -4.24 -4.13
N PHE A 286 -4.16 -4.13 -5.00
CA PHE A 286 -4.31 -4.93 -6.20
C PHE A 286 -4.12 -4.10 -7.46
N ILE A 287 -3.57 -4.72 -8.51
CA ILE A 287 -3.40 -4.10 -9.84
C ILE A 287 -4.76 -3.89 -10.47
N ARG A 288 -5.10 -2.65 -10.84
CA ARG A 288 -6.42 -2.26 -11.37
C ARG A 288 -6.44 -2.07 -12.88
N SER A 289 -5.33 -2.27 -13.56
CA SER A 289 -5.20 -2.06 -15.01
C SER A 289 -4.81 -3.33 -15.74
N GLY A 290 -5.09 -3.36 -17.06
CA GLY A 290 -4.78 -4.51 -17.91
C GLY A 290 -5.52 -5.79 -17.53
N ARG A 291 -5.00 -6.93 -17.99
CA ARG A 291 -5.61 -8.25 -17.74
C ARG A 291 -5.76 -8.59 -16.26
N ARG A 292 -4.77 -8.17 -15.43
CA ARG A 292 -4.81 -8.37 -13.97
C ARG A 292 -5.91 -7.55 -13.31
N GLY A 293 -6.11 -6.31 -13.79
CA GLY A 293 -7.20 -5.47 -13.30
C GLY A 293 -8.59 -6.04 -13.58
N VAL A 294 -8.78 -6.72 -14.70
CA VAL A 294 -10.05 -7.41 -15.00
C VAL A 294 -10.34 -8.49 -13.97
N THR A 295 -9.32 -9.28 -13.58
CA THR A 295 -9.47 -10.30 -12.53
C THR A 295 -9.85 -9.67 -11.20
N TYR A 296 -9.14 -8.64 -10.76
CA TYR A 296 -9.45 -7.93 -9.51
C TYR A 296 -10.88 -7.36 -9.51
N LEU A 297 -11.27 -6.69 -10.60
CA LEU A 297 -12.61 -6.09 -10.70
C LEU A 297 -13.73 -7.13 -10.69
N ALA A 298 -13.50 -8.31 -11.27
CA ALA A 298 -14.46 -9.41 -11.22
C ALA A 298 -14.66 -9.92 -9.77
N TYR A 299 -13.56 -10.12 -9.03
CA TYR A 299 -13.63 -10.50 -7.61
C TYR A 299 -14.30 -9.40 -6.77
N ARG A 300 -13.87 -8.14 -6.93
CA ARG A 300 -14.45 -7.02 -6.21
C ARG A 300 -15.96 -6.92 -6.42
N LYS A 301 -16.43 -7.07 -7.67
CA LYS A 301 -17.86 -7.02 -7.98
C LYS A 301 -18.64 -8.17 -7.31
N ALA A 302 -18.11 -9.38 -7.39
CA ALA A 302 -18.78 -10.54 -6.80
C ALA A 302 -18.82 -10.48 -5.26
N VAL A 303 -17.74 -10.00 -4.62
CA VAL A 303 -17.71 -9.72 -3.18
C VAL A 303 -18.71 -8.62 -2.83
N GLN A 304 -18.75 -7.54 -3.61
CA GLN A 304 -19.68 -6.43 -3.42
C GLN A 304 -21.15 -6.91 -3.45
N GLU A 305 -21.50 -7.77 -4.40
CA GLU A 305 -22.85 -8.34 -4.52
C GLU A 305 -23.19 -9.20 -3.29
N ALA A 306 -22.28 -10.07 -2.86
CA ALA A 306 -22.50 -10.93 -1.71
C ALA A 306 -22.63 -10.14 -0.39
N VAL A 307 -21.76 -9.14 -0.19
CA VAL A 307 -21.81 -8.27 0.98
C VAL A 307 -23.08 -7.42 0.99
N SER A 308 -23.47 -6.81 -0.15
CA SER A 308 -24.71 -6.04 -0.25
C SER A 308 -25.95 -6.87 0.12
N THR A 309 -25.99 -8.13 -0.31
CA THR A 309 -27.10 -9.04 0.00
C THR A 309 -27.17 -9.27 1.52
N GLN A 310 -26.05 -9.50 2.17
CA GLN A 310 -26.02 -9.74 3.61
C GLN A 310 -26.35 -8.47 4.42
N LEU A 311 -25.83 -7.29 4.00
CA LEU A 311 -26.18 -6.03 4.64
C LEU A 311 -27.68 -5.75 4.53
N ALA A 312 -28.30 -6.04 3.39
CA ALA A 312 -29.74 -5.91 3.23
C ALA A 312 -30.51 -6.88 4.16
N ALA A 313 -30.03 -8.11 4.34
CA ALA A 313 -30.64 -9.09 5.24
C ALA A 313 -30.59 -8.64 6.73
N TRP A 314 -29.55 -7.88 7.11
CA TRP A 314 -29.42 -7.32 8.45
C TRP A 314 -30.11 -5.95 8.64
N GLY A 315 -30.70 -5.38 7.56
CA GLY A 315 -31.26 -4.02 7.61
C GLY A 315 -30.17 -2.92 7.62
N GLU A 316 -28.92 -3.28 7.33
CA GLU A 316 -27.77 -2.40 7.30
C GLU A 316 -27.46 -1.86 5.89
N ALA A 317 -28.31 -2.16 4.91
CA ALA A 317 -28.20 -1.52 3.60
C ALA A 317 -28.55 -0.04 3.72
N ARG A 318 -27.65 0.84 3.28
CA ARG A 318 -27.97 2.26 3.16
C ARG A 318 -29.14 2.44 2.19
N ASP A 319 -30.01 3.38 2.49
CA ASP A 319 -31.17 3.70 1.69
C ASP A 319 -30.83 3.91 0.20
N GLN A 320 -31.78 3.48 -0.66
CA GLN A 320 -31.64 3.68 -2.11
C GLN A 320 -31.47 5.15 -2.48
N GLU A 321 -31.99 6.06 -1.67
CA GLU A 321 -31.82 7.50 -1.85
C GLU A 321 -30.37 7.96 -1.67
N ASP A 322 -29.63 7.45 -0.67
CA ASP A 322 -28.21 7.75 -0.49
C ASP A 322 -27.35 7.21 -1.63
N THR A 323 -27.71 6.04 -2.11
CA THR A 323 -27.05 5.44 -3.29
C THR A 323 -27.34 6.27 -4.55
N ALA A 324 -28.56 6.78 -4.70
CA ALA A 324 -28.95 7.66 -5.81
C ALA A 324 -28.23 9.02 -5.71
N ARG A 325 -28.15 9.62 -4.50
CA ARG A 325 -27.43 10.87 -4.24
C ARG A 325 -25.93 10.74 -4.59
N ARG A 326 -25.27 9.68 -4.16
CA ARG A 326 -23.87 9.41 -4.53
C ARG A 326 -23.68 9.18 -6.03
N ARG A 327 -24.63 8.54 -6.71
CA ARG A 327 -24.59 8.40 -8.19
C ARG A 327 -24.77 9.75 -8.87
N ALA A 328 -25.62 10.62 -8.33
CA ALA A 328 -25.83 11.97 -8.83
C ALA A 328 -24.61 12.88 -8.58
N ALA A 329 -23.85 12.67 -7.52
CA ALA A 329 -22.63 13.41 -7.21
C ALA A 329 -21.44 13.04 -8.09
N ARG A 330 -21.35 11.81 -8.63
CA ARG A 330 -20.24 11.35 -9.48
C ARG A 330 -19.88 12.24 -10.67
N PRO A 331 -20.81 12.83 -11.43
CA PRO A 331 -20.46 13.80 -12.45
C PRO A 331 -19.78 15.03 -11.88
N VAL A 332 -20.27 15.52 -10.72
CA VAL A 332 -19.71 16.69 -10.01
C VAL A 332 -18.30 16.36 -9.50
N GLU A 333 -18.07 15.17 -8.96
CA GLU A 333 -16.73 14.71 -8.54
C GLU A 333 -15.71 14.76 -9.68
N ARG A 334 -16.09 14.33 -10.88
CA ARG A 334 -15.20 14.33 -12.07
C ARG A 334 -14.88 15.75 -12.54
N ASP A 335 -15.89 16.63 -12.50
CA ASP A 335 -15.71 18.02 -12.90
C ASP A 335 -14.82 18.75 -11.88
N LEU A 336 -14.97 18.42 -10.58
CA LEU A 336 -14.15 18.95 -9.49
C LEU A 336 -12.71 18.42 -9.54
N GLU A 337 -12.49 17.17 -9.91
CA GLU A 337 -11.13 16.63 -10.14
C GLU A 337 -10.37 17.45 -11.20
N ALA A 338 -11.03 17.78 -12.30
CA ALA A 338 -10.42 18.59 -13.36
C ALA A 338 -10.08 20.00 -12.89
N VAL A 339 -10.97 20.60 -12.09
CA VAL A 339 -10.78 21.93 -11.51
C VAL A 339 -9.64 21.95 -10.48
N LEU A 340 -9.50 20.91 -9.66
CA LEU A 340 -8.43 20.81 -8.67
C LEU A 340 -7.05 20.71 -9.32
N ILE A 341 -6.93 20.02 -10.46
CA ILE A 341 -5.68 19.96 -11.23
C ILE A 341 -5.30 21.35 -11.72
N ASP A 342 -6.26 22.08 -12.30
CA ASP A 342 -6.03 23.44 -12.83
C ASP A 342 -5.70 24.43 -11.67
N LEU A 343 -6.30 24.28 -10.49
CA LEU A 343 -6.06 25.14 -9.33
C LEU A 343 -4.79 24.80 -8.56
N ALA A 344 -4.29 23.56 -8.62
CA ALA A 344 -3.04 23.16 -7.97
C ALA A 344 -1.82 23.94 -8.52
N GLU A 345 -1.92 24.46 -9.77
CA GLU A 345 -0.89 25.35 -10.34
C GLU A 345 -0.90 26.74 -9.71
N GLN A 346 -2.05 27.21 -9.24
CA GLN A 346 -2.24 28.55 -8.65
C GLN A 346 -2.14 28.55 -7.12
N PHE A 347 -2.51 27.44 -6.49
CA PHE A 347 -2.55 27.26 -5.04
C PHE A 347 -1.68 26.06 -4.61
N PRO A 348 -0.40 26.28 -4.27
CA PRO A 348 0.55 25.20 -3.94
C PRO A 348 0.12 24.26 -2.80
N ALA A 349 -0.69 24.74 -1.86
CA ALA A 349 -1.23 23.91 -0.79
C ALA A 349 -2.18 22.80 -1.32
N LEU A 350 -2.87 23.04 -2.44
CA LEU A 350 -3.66 22.02 -3.13
C LEU A 350 -2.79 20.99 -3.84
N ALA A 351 -1.60 21.37 -4.31
CA ALA A 351 -0.64 20.44 -4.91
C ALA A 351 -0.26 19.33 -3.93
N ALA A 352 -0.10 19.63 -2.64
CA ALA A 352 0.18 18.64 -1.61
C ALA A 352 -0.97 17.64 -1.39
N LEU A 353 -2.22 18.06 -1.54
CA LEU A 353 -3.40 17.18 -1.52
C LEU A 353 -3.47 16.32 -2.79
N VAL A 354 -3.05 16.87 -3.91
CA VAL A 354 -3.00 16.25 -5.23
C VAL A 354 -1.85 15.23 -5.28
N GLU A 355 -0.65 15.56 -4.84
CA GLU A 355 0.54 14.68 -4.84
C GLU A 355 0.41 13.48 -3.88
N ARG A 356 -0.20 13.64 -2.72
CA ARG A 356 -0.44 12.54 -1.77
C ARG A 356 -1.26 11.40 -2.35
N ARG A 357 -2.00 11.61 -3.43
CA ARG A 357 -2.81 10.58 -4.09
C ARG A 357 -2.20 9.93 -5.32
N ALA A 358 -1.14 10.46 -5.89
CA ALA A 358 -0.41 9.81 -6.98
C ALA A 358 0.18 8.45 -6.55
N GLY A 359 0.43 8.26 -5.24
CA GLY A 359 0.91 7.02 -4.63
C GLY A 359 -0.18 6.02 -4.20
N GLY A 360 -1.44 6.40 -4.13
CA GLY A 360 -2.59 5.50 -3.85
C GLY A 360 -2.55 4.75 -2.52
N GLN A 361 -1.86 5.30 -1.50
CA GLN A 361 -1.68 4.60 -0.22
C GLN A 361 -2.45 5.31 0.91
N ARG A 362 -3.49 4.64 1.42
CA ARG A 362 -4.03 4.92 2.75
C ARG A 362 -3.15 4.18 3.77
N ARG A 363 -2.69 4.89 4.79
CA ARG A 363 -2.12 4.27 5.99
C ARG A 363 -3.20 3.39 6.63
N LEU A 364 -2.82 2.18 6.99
CA LEU A 364 -3.55 1.43 8.02
C LEU A 364 -3.42 2.26 9.31
N PRO A 365 -4.52 2.50 10.07
CA PRO A 365 -4.41 3.20 11.33
C PRO A 365 -3.52 2.39 12.27
N THR A 366 -2.40 2.95 12.64
CA THR A 366 -1.58 2.43 13.74
C THR A 366 -2.30 2.77 15.02
N GLY A 367 -2.73 1.75 15.75
CA GLY A 367 -3.36 1.91 17.06
C GLY A 367 -2.44 2.65 18.01
N GLY A 368 -2.77 3.89 18.29
CA GLY A 368 -2.23 4.72 19.34
C GLY A 368 -3.34 5.06 20.31
N ALA A 369 -3.22 4.54 21.54
CA ALA A 369 -4.13 4.80 22.63
C ALA A 369 -4.28 6.30 22.89
N GLY A 370 -5.51 6.71 23.09
CA GLY A 370 -6.07 7.87 23.75
C GLY A 370 -5.16 9.07 24.05
N GLY A 371 -5.53 10.20 23.46
CA GLY A 371 -5.04 11.49 23.86
C GLY A 371 -5.71 12.59 23.05
N SER A 372 -6.71 13.23 23.64
CA SER A 372 -7.21 14.52 23.15
C SER A 372 -6.04 15.50 23.12
N GLY A 373 -5.53 15.78 21.93
CA GLY A 373 -4.42 16.70 21.69
C GLY A 373 -4.82 17.71 20.62
N ARG A 374 -5.23 18.85 21.10
CA ARG A 374 -5.37 20.15 20.44
C ARG A 374 -4.24 20.33 19.43
N ALA A 375 -4.58 20.55 18.16
CA ALA A 375 -3.66 20.94 17.13
C ALA A 375 -2.93 22.23 17.54
N VAL A 376 -1.64 22.16 17.70
CA VAL A 376 -0.76 23.31 17.86
C VAL A 376 -0.20 23.64 16.48
N VAL A 377 -0.64 24.76 15.95
CA VAL A 377 -0.06 25.42 14.78
C VAL A 377 1.20 26.13 15.28
N PRO A 378 2.39 25.93 14.69
CA PRO A 378 3.53 26.82 14.98
C PRO A 378 3.39 28.11 14.20
N ALA A 379 3.32 29.23 14.92
CA ALA A 379 3.46 30.58 14.40
C ALA A 379 4.93 30.89 14.11
N PRO A 380 5.20 31.79 13.14
CA PRO A 380 6.56 32.22 12.83
C PRO A 380 7.06 33.25 13.84
N HIS A 381 8.20 33.05 14.44
CA HIS A 381 8.90 34.08 15.20
C HIS A 381 9.98 34.71 14.35
N GLY A 382 9.88 36.04 14.28
CA GLY A 382 10.81 36.94 13.69
C GLY A 382 12.09 37.11 14.53
N GLU A 383 13.00 37.77 13.86
CA GLU A 383 14.35 38.20 14.20
C GLU A 383 14.53 38.91 15.54
N VAL A 384 15.70 38.79 16.11
CA VAL A 384 16.63 39.83 16.63
C VAL A 384 17.89 39.07 17.08
N GLY A 385 19.07 39.18 16.53
CA GLY A 385 20.00 40.28 16.56
C GLY A 385 21.13 40.01 17.55
N GLY A 386 22.40 40.04 17.09
CA GLY A 386 23.55 40.32 17.94
C GLY A 386 24.73 39.34 17.89
N ALA A 387 25.70 39.61 17.03
CA ALA A 387 27.08 40.06 17.24
C ALA A 387 28.13 39.02 17.71
N VAL A 388 29.10 38.79 16.81
CA VAL A 388 30.59 38.99 16.89
C VAL A 388 31.42 38.08 17.81
N GLU A 389 32.35 37.35 17.25
CA GLU A 389 33.82 37.37 17.33
C GLU A 389 34.39 36.11 16.67
N GLU A 390 35.11 36.26 15.67
CA GLU A 390 36.56 36.31 15.29
C GLU A 390 37.48 35.31 16.00
N GLY A 391 38.23 34.53 15.21
CA GLY A 391 39.40 33.80 15.71
C GLY A 391 39.94 32.69 14.80
N THR A 392 40.68 33.06 13.77
CA THR A 392 42.03 32.71 13.30
C THR A 392 42.39 31.29 12.87
N ARG A 393 42.72 31.18 11.59
CA ARG A 393 43.79 30.51 10.82
C ARG A 393 44.74 29.49 11.47
N SER A 394 44.98 28.40 10.71
CA SER A 394 46.27 27.97 10.13
C SER A 394 46.06 26.69 9.34
N ASP A 395 46.29 26.72 8.08
CA ASP A 395 47.36 26.20 7.21
C ASP A 395 48.14 25.00 7.75
N GLU A 396 48.13 23.93 6.95
CA GLU A 396 49.33 23.28 6.39
C GLU A 396 48.98 22.01 5.60
N THR A 397 49.28 22.06 4.30
CA THR A 397 49.59 20.90 3.48
C THR A 397 51.12 20.76 3.45
N PRO A 398 51.68 19.56 3.28
CA PRO A 398 52.22 19.20 1.96
C PRO A 398 52.17 17.69 1.56
N ALA A 399 51.95 17.46 0.30
CA ALA A 399 52.80 16.91 -0.77
C ALA A 399 53.32 15.46 -0.63
N ALA A 400 52.87 14.65 -1.63
CA ALA A 400 53.57 13.76 -2.56
C ALA A 400 54.48 12.63 -2.00
N ASP A 401 54.24 11.45 -2.43
CA ASP A 401 55.24 10.72 -3.22
C ASP A 401 54.63 9.60 -4.08
N ALA A 402 55.28 9.33 -5.20
CA ALA A 402 54.94 8.46 -6.30
C ALA A 402 55.51 7.04 -6.10
N GLY A 403 54.91 6.06 -6.73
CA GLY A 403 55.44 4.70 -6.80
C GLY A 403 54.77 3.86 -7.88
N GLU A 404 55.51 3.57 -8.89
CA GLU A 404 55.27 2.95 -10.17
C GLU A 404 54.69 1.51 -10.13
N SER A 405 54.10 1.14 -11.29
CA SER A 405 53.63 -0.15 -11.76
C SER A 405 54.75 -1.21 -11.86
N PRO A 406 54.42 -2.50 -12.15
CA PRO A 406 54.40 -2.90 -13.55
C PRO A 406 53.25 -3.81 -14.01
N GLU A 407 53.06 -3.76 -15.32
CA GLU A 407 52.19 -4.53 -16.20
C GLU A 407 52.52 -6.02 -16.22
N GLU A 408 51.53 -6.87 -16.36
CA GLU A 408 51.69 -8.17 -17.00
C GLU A 408 50.54 -8.42 -17.97
N ARG A 409 50.91 -8.53 -19.23
CA ARG A 409 50.14 -8.77 -20.43
C ARG A 409 50.00 -10.25 -20.61
N ILE A 410 48.77 -10.76 -20.77
CA ILE A 410 48.54 -12.07 -21.43
C ILE A 410 47.47 -11.89 -22.50
N GLU A 411 47.86 -12.32 -23.71
CA GLU A 411 47.12 -12.18 -24.97
C GLU A 411 45.89 -13.09 -25.03
N ALA A 412 44.91 -12.57 -25.77
CA ALA A 412 43.66 -13.22 -26.10
C ALA A 412 43.70 -13.91 -27.45
N SER A 413 42.98 -14.99 -27.59
CA SER A 413 42.56 -15.54 -28.89
C SER A 413 41.04 -15.52 -28.99
N HIS A 414 40.51 -14.78 -29.97
CA HIS A 414 39.13 -14.79 -30.39
C HIS A 414 38.86 -15.88 -31.45
N PRO A 415 37.65 -16.39 -31.58
CA PRO A 415 37.04 -16.69 -32.85
C PRO A 415 35.79 -15.82 -33.14
N PRO A 416 35.35 -15.74 -34.41
CA PRO A 416 34.70 -14.54 -34.94
C PRO A 416 33.18 -14.49 -34.74
N ALA A 417 32.72 -13.24 -34.65
CA ALA A 417 31.32 -12.87 -34.54
C ALA A 417 30.54 -13.06 -35.84
N SER A 418 29.37 -13.66 -35.70
CA SER A 418 28.29 -13.59 -36.70
C SER A 418 27.43 -12.37 -36.37
N SER A 419 27.45 -11.41 -37.29
CA SER A 419 26.65 -10.20 -37.25
C SER A 419 25.19 -10.50 -37.59
N ALA A 420 24.31 -10.50 -36.58
CA ALA A 420 22.89 -10.33 -36.78
C ALA A 420 22.52 -8.89 -36.44
N THR A 421 22.21 -8.13 -37.48
CA THR A 421 21.69 -6.75 -37.41
C THR A 421 20.32 -6.79 -36.77
N LEU A 422 20.22 -6.36 -35.49
CA LEU A 422 18.93 -6.08 -34.86
C LEU A 422 18.54 -4.65 -35.25
N GLU A 423 17.56 -4.53 -36.14
CA GLU A 423 16.84 -3.29 -36.41
C GLU A 423 16.23 -2.76 -35.11
N ALA A 424 16.54 -1.53 -34.78
CA ALA A 424 15.91 -0.80 -33.68
C ALA A 424 14.42 -0.58 -34.04
N PRO A 425 13.48 -0.84 -33.13
CA PRO A 425 12.08 -0.50 -33.37
C PRO A 425 11.93 1.03 -33.46
N PRO A 426 11.02 1.53 -34.33
CA PRO A 426 10.82 2.95 -34.53
C PRO A 426 10.33 3.62 -33.23
N PRO A 427 10.64 4.90 -33.00
CA PRO A 427 10.23 5.60 -31.79
C PRO A 427 8.71 5.63 -31.73
N GLY A 428 8.16 4.88 -30.76
CA GLY A 428 6.74 4.88 -30.48
C GLY A 428 6.26 6.29 -30.16
N ARG A 429 5.28 6.77 -30.91
CA ARG A 429 4.54 8.00 -30.62
C ARG A 429 4.12 7.98 -29.16
N SER A 430 4.70 8.87 -28.37
CA SER A 430 4.22 9.18 -27.03
C SER A 430 2.82 9.77 -27.17
N GLY A 431 1.81 8.92 -26.97
CA GLY A 431 0.45 9.40 -26.76
C GLY A 431 0.41 10.30 -25.53
N PRO A 432 -0.53 11.24 -25.45
CA PRO A 432 -0.62 12.15 -24.32
C PRO A 432 -0.67 11.33 -23.03
N ARG A 433 0.28 11.58 -22.12
CA ARG A 433 0.29 11.02 -20.77
C ARG A 433 -1.05 11.35 -20.14
N ARG A 434 -1.85 10.34 -19.84
CA ARG A 434 -3.07 10.54 -19.05
C ARG A 434 -2.62 11.07 -17.71
N PRO A 435 -3.10 12.26 -17.28
CA PRO A 435 -2.81 12.77 -15.96
C PRO A 435 -3.24 11.75 -14.91
N GLY A 436 -2.47 11.63 -13.83
CA GLY A 436 -2.79 10.74 -12.72
C GLY A 436 -4.23 11.03 -12.24
N ARG A 437 -5.03 10.00 -12.03
CA ARG A 437 -6.39 10.16 -11.51
C ARG A 437 -6.30 10.56 -10.04
N TYR A 438 -6.56 11.80 -9.78
CA TYR A 438 -6.88 12.31 -8.44
C TYR A 438 -8.34 12.00 -8.18
N SER A 439 -8.70 11.52 -7.01
CA SER A 439 -10.10 11.37 -6.63
C SER A 439 -10.32 12.05 -5.28
N LEU A 440 -10.97 13.21 -5.29
CA LEU A 440 -11.63 13.74 -4.13
C LEU A 440 -12.94 12.95 -3.99
N ASP A 441 -13.13 12.29 -2.86
CA ASP A 441 -14.38 11.60 -2.59
C ASP A 441 -15.34 12.59 -1.92
N ILE A 442 -16.62 12.50 -2.30
CA ILE A 442 -17.69 13.28 -1.68
C ILE A 442 -18.59 12.30 -0.93
N ASP A 443 -18.76 12.53 0.35
CA ASP A 443 -19.69 11.80 1.20
C ASP A 443 -20.77 12.72 1.76
N PHE A 444 -21.95 12.17 2.00
CA PHE A 444 -23.10 12.90 2.54
C PHE A 444 -23.34 12.42 3.97
N VAL A 445 -23.26 13.35 4.92
CA VAL A 445 -23.38 13.05 6.35
C VAL A 445 -24.41 13.98 6.97
N GLU A 446 -25.32 13.44 7.75
CA GLU A 446 -26.28 14.23 8.50
C GLU A 446 -25.65 14.69 9.81
N ARG A 447 -25.43 16.02 9.93
CA ARG A 447 -24.87 16.66 11.13
C ARG A 447 -25.69 17.88 11.51
N PRO A 448 -26.78 17.70 12.28
CA PRO A 448 -27.67 18.82 12.66
C PRO A 448 -26.99 19.82 13.58
N GLU A 449 -25.98 19.42 14.35
CA GLU A 449 -25.27 20.28 15.31
C GLU A 449 -24.16 21.14 14.65
N ALA A 450 -23.88 20.97 13.33
CA ALA A 450 -22.79 21.64 12.65
C ALA A 450 -23.31 22.68 11.67
N ASP A 451 -22.83 23.93 11.79
CA ASP A 451 -23.18 25.05 10.90
C ASP A 451 -22.42 25.04 9.56
N GLU A 452 -21.46 24.10 9.39
CA GLU A 452 -20.64 23.99 8.19
C GLU A 452 -21.42 23.32 7.05
N LEU A 453 -21.28 23.84 5.81
CA LEU A 453 -21.84 23.20 4.60
C LEU A 453 -21.17 21.88 4.29
N GLY A 454 -19.87 21.78 4.58
CA GLY A 454 -19.06 20.59 4.36
C GLY A 454 -17.71 20.71 5.02
N ARG A 455 -17.09 19.56 5.30
CA ARG A 455 -15.79 19.45 5.96
C ARG A 455 -14.89 18.47 5.22
N LEU A 456 -13.63 18.85 5.01
CA LEU A 456 -12.61 17.97 4.48
C LEU A 456 -12.01 17.13 5.61
N VAL A 457 -12.10 15.81 5.50
CA VAL A 457 -11.42 14.85 6.37
C VAL A 457 -10.54 13.99 5.49
N GLU A 458 -9.23 14.08 5.66
CA GLU A 458 -8.21 13.46 4.81
C GLU A 458 -8.36 13.84 3.31
N SER A 459 -9.15 13.10 2.57
CA SER A 459 -9.37 13.30 1.14
C SER A 459 -10.85 13.15 0.74
N THR A 460 -11.74 13.13 1.76
CA THR A 460 -13.18 13.05 1.57
C THR A 460 -13.81 14.34 2.08
N VAL A 461 -14.63 14.97 1.25
CA VAL A 461 -15.46 16.08 1.68
C VAL A 461 -16.80 15.52 2.13
N HIS A 462 -17.07 15.67 3.43
CA HIS A 462 -18.37 15.33 4.02
C HIS A 462 -19.31 16.52 3.90
N VAL A 463 -20.30 16.42 3.02
CA VAL A 463 -21.35 17.43 2.83
C VAL A 463 -22.43 17.24 3.89
N ASN A 464 -22.77 18.30 4.63
CA ASN A 464 -23.78 18.25 5.68
C ASN A 464 -25.20 18.31 5.10
N THR A 465 -25.90 17.16 5.11
CA THR A 465 -27.28 17.06 4.59
C THR A 465 -28.35 17.66 5.52
N ALA A 466 -28.04 17.80 6.80
CA ALA A 466 -28.94 18.47 7.77
C ALA A 466 -28.92 19.99 7.62
N HIS A 467 -27.93 20.59 6.96
CA HIS A 467 -27.83 22.03 6.80
C HIS A 467 -29.00 22.60 6.00
N PRO A 468 -29.66 23.69 6.45
CA PRO A 468 -30.82 24.25 5.76
C PRO A 468 -30.57 24.62 4.30
N ALA A 469 -29.35 25.09 3.97
CA ALA A 469 -28.96 25.41 2.60
C ALA A 469 -28.92 24.17 1.69
N TYR A 470 -28.52 23.00 2.20
CA TYR A 470 -28.57 21.75 1.45
C TYR A 470 -30.01 21.34 1.17
N GLN A 471 -30.87 21.36 2.18
CA GLN A 471 -32.30 21.05 2.02
C GLN A 471 -32.97 21.97 1.00
N ARG A 472 -32.65 23.28 1.02
CA ARG A 472 -33.11 24.24 0.03
C ARG A 472 -32.60 23.95 -1.37
N ALA A 473 -31.33 23.56 -1.50
CA ALA A 473 -30.73 23.20 -2.79
C ALA A 473 -31.38 21.95 -3.39
N VAL A 474 -31.68 20.92 -2.60
CA VAL A 474 -32.42 19.72 -3.03
C VAL A 474 -33.82 20.12 -3.51
N ALA A 475 -34.56 20.92 -2.74
CA ALA A 475 -35.91 21.38 -3.10
C ALA A 475 -35.93 22.19 -4.42
N SER A 476 -34.86 22.95 -4.70
CA SER A 476 -34.73 23.75 -5.93
C SER A 476 -33.99 23.03 -7.08
N LYS A 477 -33.65 21.76 -6.94
CA LYS A 477 -32.86 20.97 -7.91
C LYS A 477 -31.49 21.60 -8.23
N ALA A 478 -30.89 22.28 -7.26
CA ALA A 478 -29.60 22.94 -7.34
C ALA A 478 -28.53 22.22 -6.51
N GLU A 479 -28.72 20.93 -6.20
CA GLU A 479 -27.87 20.12 -5.34
C GLU A 479 -26.40 20.10 -5.83
N GLY A 480 -26.19 19.97 -7.14
CA GLY A 480 -24.83 19.98 -7.71
C GLY A 480 -24.06 21.27 -7.44
N TYR A 481 -24.74 22.42 -7.47
CA TYR A 481 -24.12 23.70 -7.15
C TYR A 481 -23.80 23.81 -5.65
N HIS A 482 -24.70 23.34 -4.79
CA HIS A 482 -24.45 23.30 -3.34
C HIS A 482 -23.25 22.40 -3.00
N VAL A 483 -23.17 21.23 -3.61
CA VAL A 483 -22.03 20.32 -3.43
C VAL A 483 -20.72 20.99 -3.86
N ALA A 484 -20.70 21.64 -5.02
CA ALA A 484 -19.52 22.38 -5.48
C ALA A 484 -19.11 23.50 -4.51
N LEU A 485 -20.09 24.25 -3.98
CA LEU A 485 -19.85 25.29 -2.99
C LEU A 485 -19.29 24.71 -1.67
N ALA A 486 -19.90 23.64 -1.16
CA ALA A 486 -19.44 22.96 0.06
C ALA A 486 -18.01 22.43 -0.09
N VAL A 487 -17.69 21.85 -1.25
CA VAL A 487 -16.32 21.39 -1.58
C VAL A 487 -15.36 22.58 -1.65
N GLY A 488 -15.74 23.67 -2.34
CA GLY A 488 -14.91 24.87 -2.42
C GLY A 488 -14.61 25.47 -1.06
N MET A 489 -15.60 25.56 -0.17
CA MET A 489 -15.41 26.05 1.20
C MET A 489 -14.54 25.14 2.04
N ALA A 490 -14.74 23.82 1.96
CA ALA A 490 -13.93 22.85 2.69
C ALA A 490 -12.46 22.86 2.24
N LEU A 491 -12.22 23.09 0.95
CA LEU A 491 -10.86 23.20 0.39
C LEU A 491 -10.22 24.56 0.69
N ALA A 492 -10.98 25.64 0.71
CA ALA A 492 -10.46 26.98 1.03
C ALA A 492 -9.81 27.01 2.41
N ALA A 493 -10.41 26.33 3.40
CA ALA A 493 -9.89 26.25 4.75
C ALA A 493 -8.47 25.66 4.85
N VAL A 494 -8.05 24.89 3.84
CA VAL A 494 -6.73 24.21 3.78
C VAL A 494 -5.81 24.85 2.75
N ALA A 495 -6.38 25.43 1.69
CA ALA A 495 -5.64 25.91 0.53
C ALA A 495 -5.13 27.34 0.66
N VAL A 496 -5.84 28.19 1.39
CA VAL A 496 -5.57 29.63 1.46
C VAL A 496 -5.77 30.19 2.86
N GLU A 497 -5.16 31.34 3.13
CA GLU A 497 -5.41 32.11 4.34
C GLU A 497 -6.86 32.65 4.35
N PRO A 498 -7.46 32.87 5.54
CA PRO A 498 -8.85 33.33 5.66
C PRO A 498 -9.16 34.59 4.84
N ALA A 499 -8.20 35.51 4.69
CA ALA A 499 -8.36 36.73 3.91
C ALA A 499 -8.54 36.46 2.40
N CYS A 500 -8.02 35.36 1.87
CA CYS A 500 -8.08 34.99 0.46
C CYS A 500 -9.23 34.02 0.12
N THR A 501 -10.04 33.63 1.10
CA THR A 501 -11.14 32.66 0.93
C THR A 501 -12.10 33.06 -0.17
N GLN A 502 -12.48 34.33 -0.24
CA GLN A 502 -13.43 34.84 -1.24
C GLN A 502 -12.87 34.77 -2.66
N GLU A 503 -11.61 35.12 -2.84
CA GLU A 503 -10.92 35.05 -4.14
C GLU A 503 -10.80 33.59 -4.60
N PHE A 504 -10.41 32.70 -3.69
CA PHE A 504 -10.33 31.26 -3.95
C PHE A 504 -11.69 30.71 -4.39
N LEU A 505 -12.76 30.98 -3.64
CA LEU A 505 -14.12 30.48 -3.96
C LEU A 505 -14.62 31.00 -5.30
N THR A 506 -14.36 32.27 -5.61
CA THR A 506 -14.74 32.86 -6.90
C THR A 506 -14.03 32.20 -8.05
N THR A 507 -12.71 31.98 -7.92
CA THR A 507 -11.89 31.31 -8.92
C THR A 507 -12.30 29.83 -9.09
N PHE A 508 -12.52 29.14 -7.98
CA PHE A 508 -12.96 27.74 -7.96
C PHE A 508 -14.30 27.56 -8.68
N LEU A 509 -15.32 28.36 -8.33
CA LEU A 509 -16.65 28.27 -8.94
C LEU A 509 -16.64 28.67 -10.41
N ALA A 510 -15.82 29.65 -10.83
CA ALA A 510 -15.65 30.02 -12.22
C ALA A 510 -15.08 28.86 -13.05
N ARG A 511 -14.01 28.23 -12.55
CA ARG A 511 -13.37 27.06 -13.19
C ARG A 511 -14.33 25.87 -13.28
N TRP A 512 -15.06 25.62 -12.20
CA TRP A 512 -16.07 24.56 -12.20
C TRP A 512 -17.19 24.81 -13.22
N GLY A 513 -17.66 26.05 -13.34
CA GLY A 513 -18.65 26.44 -14.36
C GLY A 513 -18.14 26.24 -15.80
N GLU A 514 -16.86 26.52 -16.07
CA GLU A 514 -16.22 26.30 -17.37
C GLU A 514 -16.09 24.81 -17.73
N SER A 515 -15.90 23.94 -16.74
CA SER A 515 -15.75 22.49 -16.98
C SER A 515 -17.01 21.89 -17.60
N LEU A 516 -18.20 22.34 -17.21
CA LEU A 516 -19.48 21.95 -17.80
C LEU A 516 -19.60 22.29 -19.29
N GLY A 517 -18.97 23.38 -19.72
CA GLY A 517 -18.95 23.80 -21.13
C GLY A 517 -18.05 22.93 -22.01
N ARG A 518 -16.95 22.41 -21.46
CA ARG A 518 -16.00 21.53 -22.18
C ARG A 518 -16.60 20.15 -22.47
N ASP A 519 -17.41 19.61 -21.57
CA ASP A 519 -18.02 18.28 -21.76
C ASP A 519 -19.19 18.31 -22.77
N ARG A 520 -19.94 19.40 -22.86
CA ARG A 520 -20.97 19.61 -23.90
C ARG A 520 -20.37 19.66 -25.31
N ARG A 521 -19.20 20.28 -25.50
CA ARG A 521 -18.50 20.31 -26.80
C ARG A 521 -17.92 18.97 -27.23
N ARG A 522 -17.54 18.10 -26.27
CA ARG A 522 -17.08 16.73 -26.54
C ARG A 522 -18.19 15.77 -26.96
N ARG A 523 -19.43 16.03 -26.54
CA ARG A 523 -20.60 15.18 -26.86
C ARG A 523 -21.31 15.54 -28.14
N GLN A 524 -20.95 16.64 -28.83
CA GLN A 524 -21.48 16.93 -30.19
C GLN A 524 -20.89 15.93 -31.17
N PRO A 525 -21.74 15.18 -31.92
CA PRO A 525 -21.25 14.28 -32.95
C PRO A 525 -20.49 15.07 -34.02
N ARG A 526 -19.28 14.64 -34.36
CA ARG A 526 -18.53 15.23 -35.49
C ARG A 526 -19.41 15.19 -36.73
N PRO A 527 -19.52 16.31 -37.50
CA PRO A 527 -20.26 16.32 -38.74
C PRO A 527 -19.65 15.26 -39.67
N THR A 528 -20.50 14.34 -40.10
CA THR A 528 -20.13 13.31 -41.08
C THR A 528 -19.74 14.01 -42.41
N ARG A 529 -18.49 13.84 -42.82
CA ARG A 529 -18.05 14.26 -44.16
C ARG A 529 -18.94 13.57 -45.19
N PRO A 530 -19.52 14.31 -46.20
CA PRO A 530 -20.28 13.70 -47.28
C PRO A 530 -19.37 12.75 -48.07
N ARG A 531 -19.85 11.54 -48.29
CA ARG A 531 -19.18 10.57 -49.17
C ARG A 531 -19.10 11.15 -50.60
N PRO A 532 -17.94 11.10 -51.28
CA PRO A 532 -17.88 11.46 -52.68
C PRO A 532 -18.75 10.50 -53.51
N SER A 533 -19.63 11.05 -54.30
CA SER A 533 -20.45 10.31 -55.25
C SER A 533 -19.56 9.61 -56.25
N ARG A 534 -19.58 8.27 -56.28
CA ARG A 534 -19.02 7.50 -57.41
C ARG A 534 -19.84 7.83 -58.67
N ARG A 535 -19.26 8.57 -59.61
CA ARG A 535 -19.71 8.53 -60.99
C ARG A 535 -19.18 7.24 -61.61
N GLY A 536 -20.05 6.34 -61.92
CA GLY A 536 -19.77 5.21 -62.81
C GLY A 536 -19.88 5.59 -64.26
N PRO A 537 -19.31 4.76 -65.18
CA PRO A 537 -19.18 5.07 -66.59
C PRO A 537 -20.54 5.11 -67.30
#